data_3e4e3b1c9ef54df6643b9e85617bf9bc
#
_entry.id   3e4e3b1c9ef54df6643b9e85617bf9bc
#
_cell.length_a   1.000
_cell.length_b   1.000
_cell.length_c   1.000
_cell.angle_alpha   90.00
_cell.angle_beta   90.00
_cell.angle_gamma   90.00
#
_symmetry.space_group_name_H-M   'P 1'
#
loop_
_entity.id
_entity.type
_entity.pdbx_description
1 polymer ?
#
loop_
_entity_poly.entity_id
_entity_poly.type
_entity_poly.pdbx_seq_one_letter_code
_entity_poly.pdbx_strand_id
1 'polypeptide(L)'
;MLVFNYSFGNYAFKKKIKTVCSSYRVSVDASSMDFDNELFSLTLESNRNNFEMVMLVGFASAGQAVSHQINLGLSNAYTPNEITIRVNVPASKGETMVFEATCSSDIAMELAAGTLDSSDFMQKIDLQTS
;
A
#
# COMPACT_ATOMS: atom_id res chain seq x y z
N MET A 1 -23.43 14.41 -3.51
CA MET A 1 -22.52 15.29 -2.79
C MET A 1 -21.55 14.50 -1.96
N LEU A 2 -22.05 13.61 -1.13
CA LEU A 2 -21.17 12.76 -0.32
C LEU A 2 -20.23 11.92 -1.17
N VAL A 3 -20.76 11.34 -2.24
CA VAL A 3 -19.96 10.52 -3.16
C VAL A 3 -18.84 11.35 -3.76
N PHE A 4 -19.12 12.58 -4.13
CA PHE A 4 -18.14 13.47 -4.73
C PHE A 4 -17.02 13.79 -3.76
N ASN A 5 -17.35 14.16 -2.52
CA ASN A 5 -16.33 14.45 -1.51
C ASN A 5 -15.47 13.23 -1.18
N TYR A 6 -16.10 12.08 -1.08
CA TYR A 6 -15.43 10.83 -0.83
C TYR A 6 -14.41 10.53 -1.94
N SER A 7 -14.80 10.80 -3.19
CA SER A 7 -13.93 10.58 -4.34
C SER A 7 -12.67 11.43 -4.30
N PHE A 8 -12.75 12.64 -3.74
CA PHE A 8 -11.55 13.49 -3.63
C PHE A 8 -10.51 12.89 -2.72
N GLY A 9 -10.92 12.38 -1.56
CA GLY A 9 -10.00 11.73 -0.64
C GLY A 9 -9.33 10.53 -1.29
N ASN A 10 -10.13 9.69 -1.95
CA ASN A 10 -9.61 8.51 -2.64
C ASN A 10 -8.68 8.88 -3.78
N TYR A 11 -9.03 9.93 -4.52
CA TYR A 11 -8.21 10.37 -5.65
C TYR A 11 -6.82 10.83 -5.18
N ALA A 12 -6.77 11.65 -4.14
CA ALA A 12 -5.50 12.15 -3.61
C ALA A 12 -4.66 11.00 -3.05
N PHE A 13 -5.29 10.06 -2.37
CA PHE A 13 -4.63 8.88 -1.83
C PHE A 13 -4.01 8.05 -2.96
N LYS A 14 -4.81 7.75 -3.97
CA LYS A 14 -4.36 7.00 -5.14
C LYS A 14 -3.19 7.67 -5.82
N LYS A 15 -3.27 8.98 -6.01
CA LYS A 15 -2.22 9.74 -6.68
C LYS A 15 -0.91 9.67 -5.88
N LYS A 16 -1.00 9.76 -4.56
CA LYS A 16 0.20 9.68 -3.72
C LYS A 16 0.87 8.32 -3.84
N ILE A 17 0.08 7.25 -3.82
CA ILE A 17 0.61 5.91 -3.99
C ILE A 17 1.33 5.77 -5.32
N LYS A 18 0.72 6.23 -6.40
CA LYS A 18 1.32 6.16 -7.73
C LYS A 18 2.63 6.94 -7.78
N THR A 19 2.67 8.12 -7.17
CA THR A 19 3.87 8.95 -7.16
C THR A 19 5.01 8.26 -6.42
N VAL A 20 4.74 7.73 -5.23
CA VAL A 20 5.78 7.07 -4.44
C VAL A 20 6.26 5.80 -5.14
N CYS A 21 5.35 4.96 -5.59
CA CYS A 21 5.72 3.71 -6.27
C CYS A 21 6.53 4.00 -7.52
N SER A 22 6.14 5.02 -8.28
CA SER A 22 6.86 5.40 -9.49
C SER A 22 8.30 5.82 -9.20
N SER A 23 8.53 6.50 -8.07
CA SER A 23 9.88 6.92 -7.69
C SER A 23 10.79 5.73 -7.40
N TYR A 24 10.22 4.58 -7.08
CA TYR A 24 10.96 3.34 -6.88
C TYR A 24 10.84 2.39 -8.06
N ARG A 25 10.29 2.88 -9.18
CA ARG A 25 10.12 2.11 -10.42
C ARG A 25 9.19 0.91 -10.22
N VAL A 26 8.21 1.06 -9.36
CA VAL A 26 7.16 0.07 -9.15
C VAL A 26 5.91 0.56 -9.87
N SER A 27 5.41 -0.23 -10.81
CA SER A 27 4.22 0.13 -11.58
C SER A 27 2.97 -0.16 -10.78
N VAL A 28 2.01 0.75 -10.83
CA VAL A 28 0.74 0.61 -10.12
C VAL A 28 -0.40 0.83 -11.10
N ASP A 29 -1.31 -0.15 -11.15
CA ASP A 29 -2.53 -0.02 -11.94
C ASP A 29 -3.63 0.46 -11.01
N ALA A 30 -4.39 1.48 -11.44
CA ALA A 30 -5.49 2.03 -10.64
C ALA A 30 -6.52 0.97 -10.27
N SER A 31 -6.73 -0.03 -11.13
CA SER A 31 -7.69 -1.10 -10.88
C SER A 31 -7.23 -2.07 -9.78
N SER A 32 -5.97 -1.97 -9.36
CA SER A 32 -5.42 -2.86 -8.33
C SER A 32 -5.61 -2.33 -6.92
N MET A 33 -6.26 -1.19 -6.76
CA MET A 33 -6.53 -0.59 -5.45
C MET A 33 -7.97 -0.83 -5.03
N ASP A 34 -8.16 -1.16 -3.77
CA ASP A 34 -9.49 -1.36 -3.19
C ASP A 34 -9.62 -0.47 -1.97
N PHE A 35 -10.57 0.47 -2.03
CA PHE A 35 -10.80 1.47 -0.99
C PHE A 35 -11.99 1.06 -0.14
N ASP A 36 -11.72 0.65 1.08
CA ASP A 36 -12.74 0.40 2.08
C ASP A 36 -12.48 1.35 3.24
N ASN A 37 -13.50 1.71 4.01
CA ASN A 37 -13.34 2.69 5.09
C ASN A 37 -12.28 2.30 6.10
N GLU A 38 -12.19 1.02 6.44
CA GLU A 38 -11.28 0.54 7.47
C GLU A 38 -10.01 -0.08 6.90
N LEU A 39 -10.05 -0.55 5.67
CA LEU A 39 -8.96 -1.31 5.08
C LEU A 39 -8.70 -0.87 3.65
N PHE A 40 -7.46 -0.47 3.40
CA PHE A 40 -7.01 -0.20 2.04
C PHE A 40 -6.20 -1.41 1.55
N SER A 41 -6.47 -1.86 0.33
CA SER A 41 -5.75 -2.96 -0.28
C SER A 41 -5.12 -2.54 -1.59
N LEU A 42 -3.92 -3.01 -1.84
CA LEU A 42 -3.18 -2.72 -3.07
C LEU A 42 -2.53 -4.01 -3.55
N THR A 43 -2.72 -4.33 -4.83
CA THR A 43 -2.08 -5.50 -5.44
C THR A 43 -1.03 -5.02 -6.42
N LEU A 44 0.17 -5.56 -6.28
CA LEU A 44 1.33 -5.21 -7.10
C LEU A 44 1.87 -6.46 -7.79
N GLU A 45 2.63 -6.26 -8.85
CA GLU A 45 3.26 -7.34 -9.59
C GLU A 45 4.76 -7.29 -9.35
N SER A 46 5.38 -8.44 -9.19
CA SER A 46 6.82 -8.52 -9.01
C SER A 46 7.35 -9.84 -9.53
N ASN A 47 8.67 -10.01 -9.44
CA ASN A 47 9.30 -11.30 -9.71
C ASN A 47 9.75 -11.89 -8.36
N ARG A 48 10.24 -13.12 -8.43
CA ARG A 48 10.61 -13.87 -7.23
C ARG A 48 11.73 -13.20 -6.43
N ASN A 49 12.64 -12.51 -7.12
CA ASN A 49 13.80 -11.91 -6.46
C ASN A 49 13.49 -10.58 -5.79
N ASN A 50 12.44 -9.89 -6.22
CA ASN A 50 12.16 -8.51 -5.79
C ASN A 50 10.86 -8.35 -5.00
N PHE A 51 10.15 -9.45 -4.71
CA PHE A 51 8.80 -9.31 -4.14
C PHE A 51 8.82 -8.61 -2.77
N GLU A 52 9.86 -8.85 -1.97
CA GLU A 52 9.94 -8.20 -0.65
C GLU A 52 10.13 -6.71 -0.79
N MET A 53 10.99 -6.28 -1.70
CA MET A 53 11.20 -4.86 -1.96
C MET A 53 9.92 -4.20 -2.47
N VAL A 54 9.22 -4.87 -3.39
CA VAL A 54 7.96 -4.34 -3.93
C VAL A 54 6.91 -4.22 -2.83
N MET A 55 6.84 -5.21 -1.94
CA MET A 55 5.92 -5.17 -0.81
C MET A 55 6.24 -4.01 0.12
N LEU A 56 7.52 -3.80 0.43
CA LEU A 56 7.94 -2.66 1.26
C LEU A 56 7.56 -1.33 0.63
N VAL A 57 7.78 -1.19 -0.68
CA VAL A 57 7.40 0.03 -1.40
C VAL A 57 5.88 0.22 -1.33
N GLY A 58 5.11 -0.86 -1.45
CA GLY A 58 3.66 -0.79 -1.33
C GLY A 58 3.23 -0.25 0.02
N PHE A 59 3.77 -0.80 1.11
CA PHE A 59 3.43 -0.34 2.45
C PHE A 59 3.90 1.10 2.69
N ALA A 60 5.11 1.44 2.25
CA ALA A 60 5.63 2.80 2.42
C ALA A 60 4.79 3.81 1.65
N SER A 61 4.37 3.47 0.43
CA SER A 61 3.53 4.36 -0.37
C SER A 61 2.18 4.60 0.30
N ALA A 62 1.57 3.53 0.83
CA ALA A 62 0.31 3.65 1.54
C ALA A 62 0.49 4.46 2.83
N GLY A 63 1.58 4.23 3.55
CA GLY A 63 1.89 5.00 4.76
C GLY A 63 2.03 6.49 4.46
N GLN A 64 2.72 6.83 3.38
CA GLN A 64 2.83 8.24 2.97
C GLN A 64 1.48 8.81 2.57
N ALA A 65 0.64 8.00 1.91
CA ALA A 65 -0.68 8.46 1.50
C ALA A 65 -1.55 8.77 2.71
N VAL A 66 -1.53 7.92 3.74
CA VAL A 66 -2.28 8.18 4.97
C VAL A 66 -1.77 9.44 5.66
N SER A 67 -0.45 9.56 5.80
CA SER A 67 0.16 10.75 6.42
C SER A 67 -0.23 12.02 5.69
N HIS A 68 -0.24 11.97 4.37
CA HIS A 68 -0.61 13.11 3.54
C HIS A 68 -2.07 13.53 3.80
N GLN A 69 -2.98 12.55 3.89
CA GLN A 69 -4.39 12.83 4.18
C GLN A 69 -4.56 13.47 5.55
N ILE A 70 -3.84 12.94 6.55
CA ILE A 70 -3.89 13.50 7.91
C ILE A 70 -3.38 14.94 7.92
N ASN A 71 -2.27 15.19 7.23
CA ASN A 71 -1.66 16.53 7.20
C ASN A 71 -2.55 17.55 6.49
N LEU A 72 -3.31 17.13 5.48
CA LEU A 72 -4.25 18.02 4.81
C LEU A 72 -5.39 18.44 5.73
N GLY A 73 -5.78 17.59 6.68
CA GLY A 73 -6.80 17.90 7.67
C GLY A 73 -8.19 18.11 7.09
N LEU A 74 -8.47 17.52 5.93
CA LEU A 74 -9.77 17.69 5.29
C LEU A 74 -10.79 16.75 5.90
N SER A 75 -12.06 17.19 5.94
CA SER A 75 -13.14 16.39 6.51
C SER A 75 -13.44 15.13 5.69
N ASN A 76 -13.09 15.14 4.42
CA ASN A 76 -13.32 14.01 3.52
C ASN A 76 -12.05 13.19 3.29
N ALA A 77 -11.07 13.29 4.20
CA ALA A 77 -9.83 12.54 4.08
C ALA A 77 -10.08 11.04 4.17
N TYR A 78 -9.34 10.28 3.39
CA TYR A 78 -9.37 8.82 3.45
C TYR A 78 -8.23 8.36 4.36
N THR A 79 -8.58 7.82 5.53
CA THR A 79 -7.59 7.38 6.52
C THR A 79 -7.98 5.99 7.04
N PRO A 80 -7.69 4.95 6.26
CA PRO A 80 -8.02 3.59 6.70
C PRO A 80 -7.20 3.21 7.93
N ASN A 81 -7.69 2.26 8.70
CA ASN A 81 -7.01 1.79 9.91
C ASN A 81 -5.93 0.76 9.58
N GLU A 82 -6.15 -0.01 8.51
CA GLU A 82 -5.25 -1.08 8.13
C GLU A 82 -4.94 -1.03 6.65
N ILE A 83 -3.81 -1.61 6.29
CA ILE A 83 -3.33 -1.67 4.92
C ILE A 83 -2.93 -3.10 4.60
N THR A 84 -3.43 -3.62 3.50
CA THR A 84 -3.04 -4.93 2.97
C THR A 84 -2.32 -4.72 1.65
N ILE A 85 -1.15 -5.32 1.52
CA ILE A 85 -0.42 -5.33 0.25
C ILE A 85 -0.32 -6.77 -0.22
N ARG A 86 -0.71 -6.99 -1.49
CA ARG A 86 -0.55 -8.27 -2.17
C ARG A 86 0.45 -8.10 -3.27
N VAL A 87 1.37 -9.05 -3.39
CA VAL A 87 2.35 -9.05 -4.47
C VAL A 87 2.21 -10.36 -5.24
N ASN A 88 1.86 -10.25 -6.50
CA ASN A 88 1.75 -11.40 -7.40
C ASN A 88 3.11 -11.67 -8.02
N VAL A 89 3.54 -12.92 -7.95
CA VAL A 89 4.84 -13.35 -8.47
C VAL A 89 4.62 -14.53 -9.41
N PRO A 90 5.11 -14.46 -10.65
CA PRO A 90 5.00 -15.61 -11.56
C PRO A 90 5.70 -16.83 -10.98
N ALA A 91 5.03 -17.95 -11.02
CA ALA A 91 5.58 -19.23 -10.63
C ALA A 91 5.76 -20.11 -11.88
N SER A 92 6.24 -21.32 -11.68
CA SER A 92 6.44 -22.23 -12.80
C SER A 92 5.11 -22.59 -13.45
N LYS A 93 5.15 -22.92 -14.76
CA LYS A 93 4.01 -23.44 -15.52
C LYS A 93 2.83 -22.45 -15.61
N GLY A 94 3.13 -21.15 -15.64
CA GLY A 94 2.09 -20.15 -15.83
C GLY A 94 1.25 -19.87 -14.60
N GLU A 95 1.61 -20.44 -13.47
CA GLU A 95 0.91 -20.19 -12.21
C GLU A 95 1.39 -18.88 -11.57
N THR A 96 0.64 -18.40 -10.61
CA THR A 96 0.98 -17.18 -9.88
C THR A 96 0.99 -17.49 -8.39
N MET A 97 2.05 -17.06 -7.70
CA MET A 97 2.10 -17.07 -6.24
C MET A 97 1.67 -15.70 -5.75
N VAL A 98 0.94 -15.67 -4.65
CA VAL A 98 0.50 -14.42 -4.05
C VAL A 98 1.10 -14.31 -2.65
N PHE A 99 1.86 -13.23 -2.43
CA PHE A 99 2.35 -12.91 -1.10
C PHE A 99 1.49 -11.77 -0.56
N GLU A 100 0.96 -11.94 0.64
CA GLU A 100 0.02 -10.98 1.20
C GLU A 100 0.39 -10.69 2.64
N ALA A 101 0.32 -9.44 3.04
CA ALA A 101 0.52 -9.04 4.42
C ALA A 101 -0.35 -7.85 4.74
N THR A 102 -0.70 -7.72 6.02
CA THR A 102 -1.53 -6.63 6.52
C THR A 102 -0.84 -6.02 7.75
N CYS A 103 -0.88 -4.71 7.83
CA CYS A 103 -0.42 -4.02 9.04
C CYS A 103 -1.33 -2.84 9.33
N SER A 104 -1.19 -2.28 10.53
CA SER A 104 -1.91 -1.04 10.86
C SER A 104 -1.35 0.11 10.06
N SER A 105 -2.18 1.11 9.83
CA SER A 105 -1.74 2.32 9.13
C SER A 105 -0.63 3.02 9.90
N ASP A 106 -0.66 2.96 11.24
CA ASP A 106 0.38 3.57 12.06
C ASP A 106 1.76 2.97 11.77
N ILE A 107 1.83 1.65 11.66
CA ILE A 107 3.09 0.96 11.35
C ILE A 107 3.56 1.31 9.94
N ALA A 108 2.65 1.38 8.98
CA ALA A 108 3.01 1.77 7.62
C ALA A 108 3.53 3.20 7.58
N MET A 109 2.95 4.11 8.38
CA MET A 109 3.43 5.48 8.45
C MET A 109 4.81 5.56 9.08
N GLU A 110 5.12 4.73 10.07
CA GLU A 110 6.45 4.68 10.68
C GLU A 110 7.49 4.20 9.67
N LEU A 111 7.14 3.21 8.88
CA LEU A 111 8.02 2.75 7.80
C LEU A 111 8.27 3.88 6.80
N ALA A 112 7.21 4.56 6.38
CA ALA A 112 7.31 5.64 5.40
C ALA A 112 8.14 6.82 5.92
N ALA A 113 8.06 7.09 7.22
CA ALA A 113 8.79 8.19 7.85
C ALA A 113 10.24 7.84 8.17
N GLY A 114 10.60 6.58 8.08
CA GLY A 114 11.96 6.13 8.40
C GLY A 114 12.21 5.92 9.89
N THR A 115 11.19 6.01 10.73
CA THR A 115 11.33 5.75 12.16
C THR A 115 11.33 4.25 12.49
N LEU A 116 10.88 3.45 11.52
CA LEU A 116 10.92 1.99 11.61
C LEU A 116 11.64 1.50 10.37
N ASP A 117 12.76 0.80 10.54
CA ASP A 117 13.50 0.33 9.38
C ASP A 117 12.82 -0.88 8.74
N SER A 118 13.22 -1.21 7.52
CA SER A 118 12.55 -2.25 6.75
C SER A 118 12.69 -3.64 7.39
N SER A 119 13.82 -3.90 8.04
CA SER A 119 14.04 -5.20 8.69
C SER A 119 13.07 -5.38 9.87
N ASP A 120 12.96 -4.35 10.72
CA ASP A 120 12.03 -4.38 11.85
C ASP A 120 10.59 -4.43 11.37
N PHE A 121 10.29 -3.70 10.29
CA PHE A 121 8.95 -3.72 9.71
C PHE A 121 8.56 -5.12 9.26
N MET A 122 9.47 -5.81 8.57
CA MET A 122 9.19 -7.17 8.07
C MET A 122 8.93 -8.16 9.21
N GLN A 123 9.48 -7.91 10.38
CA GLN A 123 9.23 -8.75 11.55
C GLN A 123 7.86 -8.48 12.19
N LYS A 124 7.29 -7.32 11.93
CA LYS A 124 6.00 -6.94 12.52
C LYS A 124 4.80 -7.34 11.68
N ILE A 125 5.01 -7.73 10.42
CA ILE A 125 3.92 -8.15 9.56
C ILE A 125 3.87 -9.66 9.50
N ASP A 126 2.68 -10.19 9.19
CA ASP A 126 2.46 -11.63 9.07
C ASP A 126 2.31 -11.92 7.58
N LEU A 127 3.38 -12.41 6.97
CA LEU A 127 3.42 -12.67 5.54
C LEU A 127 2.78 -14.00 5.23
N GLN A 128 1.72 -13.98 4.43
CA GLN A 128 1.01 -15.17 3.97
C GLN A 128 1.38 -15.44 2.51
N THR A 129 1.45 -16.72 2.17
CA THR A 129 1.74 -17.15 0.80
C THR A 129 0.65 -18.09 0.31
N SER A 130 0.17 -17.86 -0.91
CA SER A 130 -0.82 -18.74 -1.49
C SER A 130 -0.61 -18.94 -2.98
#